data_597e7356944140f4c44b4ecad9e94bdd
#
_entry.id   597e7356944140f4c44b4ecad9e94bdd
#
_cell.length_a   1.000
_cell.length_b   1.000
_cell.length_c   1.000
_cell.angle_alpha   90.00
_cell.angle_beta   90.00
_cell.angle_gamma   90.00
#
_symmetry.space_group_name_H-M   'P 1'
#
loop_
_entity.id
_entity.type
_entity.pdbx_description
1 polymer ?
#
loop_
_entity_poly.entity_id
_entity_poly.type
_entity_poly.pdbx_seq_one_letter_code
_entity_poly.pdbx_strand_id
1 'polypeptide(L)'
;MTCIGNSGEIPDEVQNCIIDNDLIASAVLSGNRNFEGRVHPHTRANYLASPPLVVAYALAGSVDHDFEKDPIGKDKDGKDVFLREIWPTREEVAAVTGNAVTREQFTATYENILDGSKMWQELDAPEGKLYTWDDKSTYIHNPPFFAST
;
A
#
# COMPACT_ATOMS: atom_id res chain seq x y z
N MET A 1 -0.84 -2.24 2.70
CA MET A 1 0.60 -1.95 2.97
C MET A 1 1.43 -2.62 1.89
N THR A 2 2.26 -1.88 1.16
CA THR A 2 3.16 -2.42 0.15
C THR A 2 4.40 -2.97 0.82
N CYS A 3 4.71 -4.24 0.69
CA CYS A 3 5.90 -4.85 1.25
C CYS A 3 6.71 -5.57 0.16
N ILE A 4 6.85 -6.88 0.21
CA ILE A 4 7.68 -7.64 -0.73
C ILE A 4 6.93 -7.92 -2.05
N GLY A 5 5.65 -7.77 -2.06
CA GLY A 5 4.79 -8.01 -3.22
C GLY A 5 4.15 -6.74 -3.76
N ASN A 6 2.98 -6.90 -4.26
CA ASN A 6 2.16 -5.88 -4.86
C ASN A 6 1.55 -4.94 -3.81
N SER A 7 1.10 -3.78 -4.26
CA SER A 7 0.35 -2.82 -3.44
C SER A 7 -1.07 -3.28 -3.08
N GLY A 8 -1.44 -4.47 -3.46
CA GLY A 8 -2.77 -5.02 -3.37
C GLY A 8 -3.47 -5.03 -4.73
N GLU A 9 -4.64 -5.61 -4.74
CA GLU A 9 -5.48 -5.69 -5.93
C GLU A 9 -6.13 -4.35 -6.23
N ILE A 10 -6.25 -4.01 -7.51
CA ILE A 10 -7.10 -2.92 -7.99
C ILE A 10 -8.45 -3.52 -8.41
N PRO A 11 -9.56 -2.76 -8.32
CA PRO A 11 -10.86 -3.27 -8.74
C PRO A 11 -10.84 -3.77 -10.18
N ASP A 12 -11.49 -4.90 -10.43
CA ASP A 12 -11.50 -5.56 -11.75
C ASP A 12 -11.95 -4.63 -12.87
N GLU A 13 -12.91 -3.75 -12.61
CA GLU A 13 -13.41 -2.76 -13.56
C GLU A 13 -12.29 -1.80 -14.01
N VAL A 14 -11.46 -1.35 -13.07
CA VAL A 14 -10.32 -0.47 -13.35
C VAL A 14 -9.22 -1.23 -14.09
N GLN A 15 -8.93 -2.45 -13.66
CA GLN A 15 -7.95 -3.31 -14.31
C GLN A 15 -8.34 -3.60 -15.77
N ASN A 16 -9.57 -3.99 -16.02
CA ASN A 16 -10.08 -4.25 -17.36
C ASN A 16 -10.04 -2.98 -18.23
N CYS A 17 -10.40 -1.84 -17.66
CA CYS A 17 -10.32 -0.56 -18.37
C CYS A 17 -8.88 -0.23 -18.80
N ILE A 18 -7.89 -0.49 -17.96
CA ILE A 18 -6.47 -0.29 -18.29
C ILE A 18 -6.03 -1.23 -19.43
N ILE A 19 -6.40 -2.50 -19.36
CA ILE A 19 -6.01 -3.52 -20.33
C ILE A 19 -6.69 -3.29 -21.69
N ASP A 20 -8.01 -3.14 -21.67
CA ASP A 20 -8.83 -3.06 -22.89
C ASP A 20 -8.54 -1.80 -23.72
N ASN A 21 -8.11 -0.72 -23.06
CA ASN A 21 -7.81 0.55 -23.72
C ASN A 21 -6.31 0.86 -23.80
N ASP A 22 -5.43 -0.08 -23.43
CA ASP A 22 -3.97 0.10 -23.37
C ASP A 22 -3.54 1.40 -22.67
N LEU A 23 -4.16 1.66 -21.52
CA LEU A 23 -3.90 2.89 -20.77
C LEU A 23 -2.55 2.83 -20.05
N ILE A 24 -1.88 3.97 -19.98
CA ILE A 24 -0.68 4.13 -19.17
C ILE A 24 -1.12 4.52 -17.75
N ALA A 25 -1.21 3.53 -16.89
CA ALA A 25 -1.50 3.75 -15.47
C ALA A 25 -0.22 4.01 -14.68
N SER A 26 -0.28 4.95 -13.74
CA SER A 26 0.81 5.30 -12.84
C SER A 26 0.42 5.00 -11.39
N ALA A 27 1.40 4.63 -10.58
CA ALA A 27 1.24 4.53 -9.13
C ALA A 27 2.03 5.62 -8.43
N VAL A 28 1.40 6.29 -7.47
CA VAL A 28 2.05 7.25 -6.57
C VAL A 28 2.00 6.70 -5.15
N LEU A 29 3.16 6.54 -4.53
CA LEU A 29 3.32 5.81 -3.28
C LEU A 29 4.12 6.62 -2.27
N SER A 30 3.85 6.41 -0.98
CA SER A 30 4.69 6.90 0.11
C SER A 30 5.34 5.72 0.83
N GLY A 31 6.67 5.66 0.83
CA GLY A 31 7.40 4.62 1.56
C GLY A 31 7.32 3.24 0.93
N ASN A 32 7.70 3.11 -0.32
CA ASN A 32 7.86 1.82 -1.00
C ASN A 32 9.34 1.52 -1.29
N ARG A 33 9.79 0.32 -1.01
CA ARG A 33 11.13 -0.17 -1.34
C ARG A 33 11.18 -1.16 -2.52
N ASN A 34 10.05 -1.50 -3.10
CA ASN A 34 9.93 -2.49 -4.18
C ASN A 34 9.43 -1.81 -5.46
N PHE A 35 10.20 -0.84 -5.95
CA PHE A 35 9.97 -0.19 -7.24
C PHE A 35 10.23 -1.14 -8.42
N GLU A 36 10.07 -0.64 -9.64
CA GLU A 36 10.43 -1.33 -10.88
C GLU A 36 9.64 -2.63 -11.11
N GLY A 37 8.35 -2.50 -11.41
CA GLY A 37 7.49 -3.61 -11.77
C GLY A 37 6.94 -4.43 -10.61
N ARG A 38 7.33 -4.12 -9.38
CA ARG A 38 6.84 -4.82 -8.18
C ARG A 38 5.66 -4.14 -7.49
N VAL A 39 5.29 -2.94 -7.92
CA VAL A 39 4.14 -2.23 -7.34
C VAL A 39 2.85 -2.89 -7.80
N HIS A 40 2.63 -2.95 -9.09
CA HIS A 40 1.50 -3.65 -9.69
C HIS A 40 1.79 -4.00 -11.15
N PRO A 41 1.36 -5.15 -11.68
CA PRO A 41 1.63 -5.56 -13.07
C PRO A 41 1.11 -4.59 -14.13
N HIS A 42 0.01 -3.89 -13.83
CA HIS A 42 -0.63 -2.97 -14.78
C HIS A 42 -0.22 -1.50 -14.62
N THR A 43 0.75 -1.19 -13.75
CA THR A 43 1.32 0.16 -13.65
C THR A 43 2.64 0.22 -14.38
N ARG A 44 2.75 1.15 -15.34
CA ARG A 44 3.96 1.33 -16.16
C ARG A 44 4.94 2.34 -15.58
N ALA A 45 4.46 3.23 -14.71
CA ALA A 45 5.28 4.25 -14.07
C ALA A 45 4.97 4.32 -12.57
N ASN A 46 6.02 4.45 -11.76
CA ASN A 46 5.88 4.47 -10.30
C ASN A 46 6.63 5.67 -9.73
N TYR A 47 5.96 6.42 -8.86
CA TYR A 47 6.46 7.64 -8.27
C TYR A 47 6.43 7.55 -6.75
N LEU A 48 7.47 8.09 -6.11
CA LEU A 48 7.54 8.22 -4.66
C LEU A 48 7.22 9.66 -4.26
N ALA A 49 6.25 9.84 -3.39
CA ALA A 49 5.84 11.14 -2.88
C ALA A 49 5.55 11.06 -1.36
N SER A 50 5.45 12.22 -0.73
CA SER A 50 4.99 12.27 0.66
C SER A 50 3.53 11.83 0.78
N PRO A 51 3.08 11.32 1.95
CA PRO A 51 1.69 10.90 2.12
C PRO A 51 0.65 11.96 1.70
N PRO A 52 0.80 13.24 2.02
CA PRO A 52 -0.15 14.27 1.56
C PRO A 52 -0.16 14.42 0.04
N LEU A 53 0.99 14.33 -0.63
CA LEU A 53 1.07 14.41 -2.09
C LEU A 53 0.46 13.19 -2.77
N VAL A 54 0.54 12.00 -2.17
CA VAL A 54 -0.18 10.82 -2.70
C VAL A 54 -1.67 11.09 -2.77
N VAL A 55 -2.25 11.72 -1.74
CA VAL A 55 -3.67 12.13 -1.74
C VAL A 55 -3.93 13.20 -2.80
N ALA A 56 -3.04 14.19 -2.94
CA ALA A 56 -3.18 15.25 -3.94
C ALA A 56 -3.19 14.69 -5.37
N TYR A 57 -2.27 13.78 -5.70
CA TYR A 57 -2.25 13.12 -7.02
C TYR A 57 -3.47 12.23 -7.26
N ALA A 58 -3.98 11.57 -6.21
CA ALA A 58 -5.21 10.79 -6.32
C ALA A 58 -6.43 11.67 -6.64
N LEU A 59 -6.48 12.88 -6.10
CA LEU A 59 -7.54 13.86 -6.41
C LEU A 59 -7.37 14.45 -7.81
N ALA A 60 -6.13 14.76 -8.21
CA ALA A 60 -5.83 15.29 -9.55
C ALA A 60 -6.08 14.25 -10.66
N GLY A 61 -5.94 12.95 -10.36
CA GLY A 61 -6.15 11.86 -11.30
C GLY A 61 -5.04 11.69 -12.35
N SER A 62 -3.99 12.50 -12.32
CA SER A 62 -2.84 12.43 -13.24
C SER A 62 -1.56 12.83 -12.52
N VAL A 63 -0.45 12.20 -12.93
CA VAL A 63 0.90 12.59 -12.48
C VAL A 63 1.47 13.76 -13.29
N ASP A 64 0.92 14.01 -14.48
CA ASP A 64 1.20 15.19 -15.29
C ASP A 64 0.26 16.34 -14.88
N HIS A 65 0.52 16.89 -13.70
CA HIS A 65 -0.29 17.93 -13.05
C HIS A 65 0.60 18.92 -12.32
N ASP A 66 0.49 20.20 -12.69
CA ASP A 66 1.23 21.29 -12.04
C ASP A 66 0.38 21.89 -10.90
N PHE A 67 0.62 21.47 -9.67
CA PHE A 67 -0.11 21.92 -8.49
C PHE A 67 -0.02 23.44 -8.20
N GLU A 68 0.90 24.15 -8.84
CA GLU A 68 1.01 25.59 -8.69
C GLU A 68 0.06 26.35 -9.65
N LYS A 69 -0.22 25.76 -10.83
CA LYS A 69 -0.97 26.40 -11.90
C LYS A 69 -2.34 25.77 -12.14
N ASP A 70 -2.42 24.47 -12.02
CA ASP A 70 -3.62 23.71 -12.39
C ASP A 70 -4.54 23.52 -11.18
N PRO A 71 -5.85 23.66 -11.35
CA PRO A 71 -6.80 23.38 -10.28
C PRO A 71 -6.89 21.89 -10.03
N ILE A 72 -6.93 21.48 -8.77
CA ILE A 72 -7.08 20.09 -8.35
C ILE A 72 -8.51 19.55 -8.51
N GLY A 73 -9.47 20.45 -8.66
CA GLY A 73 -10.88 20.14 -8.85
C GLY A 73 -11.75 21.38 -8.89
N LYS A 74 -13.04 21.16 -8.73
CA LYS A 74 -14.05 22.23 -8.66
C LYS A 74 -14.87 22.09 -7.38
N ASP A 75 -15.26 23.22 -6.81
CA ASP A 75 -16.19 23.26 -5.70
C ASP A 75 -17.64 22.98 -6.17
N LYS A 76 -18.57 22.98 -5.20
CA LYS A 76 -20.01 22.79 -5.46
C LYS A 76 -20.62 23.84 -6.38
N ASP A 77 -20.01 25.00 -6.49
CA ASP A 77 -20.48 26.13 -7.31
C ASP A 77 -19.76 26.14 -8.68
N GLY A 78 -18.91 25.15 -8.94
CA GLY A 78 -18.17 25.00 -10.20
C GLY A 78 -16.91 25.86 -10.31
N LYS A 79 -16.49 26.51 -9.21
CA LYS A 79 -15.27 27.32 -9.15
C LYS A 79 -14.05 26.41 -9.01
N ASP A 80 -12.97 26.75 -9.69
CA ASP A 80 -11.70 26.04 -9.60
C ASP A 80 -11.11 26.13 -8.19
N VAL A 81 -10.66 24.96 -7.68
CA VAL A 81 -10.00 24.81 -6.37
C VAL A 81 -8.56 24.38 -6.59
N PHE A 82 -7.63 25.09 -5.98
CA PHE A 82 -6.19 24.81 -6.08
C PHE A 82 -5.67 24.11 -4.82
N LEU A 83 -4.60 23.33 -4.97
CA LEU A 83 -4.01 22.60 -3.84
C LEU A 83 -3.66 23.51 -2.66
N ARG A 84 -3.16 24.74 -2.92
CA ARG A 84 -2.83 25.72 -1.88
C ARG A 84 -4.01 26.14 -1.01
N GLU A 85 -5.25 26.00 -1.50
CA GLU A 85 -6.47 26.38 -0.78
C GLU A 85 -6.93 25.30 0.20
N ILE A 86 -6.52 24.05 -0.03
CA ILE A 86 -6.87 22.89 0.80
C ILE A 86 -5.67 22.32 1.57
N TRP A 87 -4.46 22.88 1.35
CA TRP A 87 -3.27 22.41 2.06
C TRP A 87 -3.32 22.83 3.53
N PRO A 88 -3.17 21.91 4.48
CA PRO A 88 -3.31 22.24 5.89
C PRO A 88 -2.19 23.16 6.38
N THR A 89 -2.53 24.08 7.26
CA THR A 89 -1.56 24.90 7.96
C THR A 89 -0.79 24.11 9.01
N ARG A 90 0.34 24.63 9.48
CA ARG A 90 1.12 24.00 10.55
C ARG A 90 0.32 23.91 11.86
N GLU A 91 -0.50 24.91 12.14
CA GLU A 91 -1.36 24.99 13.30
C GLU A 91 -2.44 23.92 13.27
N GLU A 92 -3.08 23.71 12.14
CA GLU A 92 -4.06 22.64 11.92
C GLU A 92 -3.42 21.26 12.09
N VAL A 93 -2.25 21.03 11.48
CA VAL A 93 -1.51 19.77 11.64
C VAL A 93 -1.14 19.53 13.10
N ALA A 94 -0.63 20.56 13.82
CA ALA A 94 -0.27 20.45 15.22
C ALA A 94 -1.48 20.13 16.11
N ALA A 95 -2.61 20.76 15.86
CA ALA A 95 -3.85 20.50 16.59
C ALA A 95 -4.36 19.07 16.40
N VAL A 96 -4.38 18.60 15.15
CA VAL A 96 -4.80 17.23 14.84
C VAL A 96 -3.82 16.20 15.45
N THR A 97 -2.52 16.43 15.31
CA THR A 97 -1.50 15.53 15.86
C THR A 97 -1.60 15.45 17.39
N GLY A 98 -1.77 16.58 18.06
CA GLY A 98 -1.89 16.63 19.52
C GLY A 98 -3.12 15.88 20.06
N ASN A 99 -4.20 15.84 19.28
CA ASN A 99 -5.43 15.14 19.67
C ASN A 99 -5.44 13.66 19.22
N ALA A 100 -4.76 13.35 18.11
CA ALA A 100 -4.80 12.02 17.50
C ALA A 100 -3.68 11.09 17.99
N VAL A 101 -2.53 11.64 18.37
CA VAL A 101 -1.39 10.83 18.85
C VAL A 101 -1.37 10.84 20.36
N THR A 102 -2.07 9.90 21.00
CA THR A 102 -2.20 9.82 22.45
C THR A 102 -1.42 8.63 23.04
N ARG A 103 -1.11 8.70 24.33
CA ARG A 103 -0.42 7.63 25.03
C ARG A 103 -1.24 6.33 25.02
N GLU A 104 -2.55 6.44 25.15
CA GLU A 104 -3.49 5.32 25.18
C GLU A 104 -3.42 4.50 23.89
N GLN A 105 -3.26 5.16 22.74
CA GLN A 105 -3.10 4.47 21.46
C GLN A 105 -1.80 3.69 21.39
N PHE A 106 -0.70 4.26 21.89
CA PHE A 106 0.57 3.53 21.98
C PHE A 106 0.43 2.31 22.89
N THR A 107 -0.13 2.48 24.07
CA THR A 107 -0.33 1.39 25.04
C THR A 107 -1.17 0.28 24.40
N ALA A 108 -2.32 0.59 23.84
CA ALA A 108 -3.20 -0.39 23.19
C ALA A 108 -2.55 -1.14 22.03
N THR A 109 -1.70 -0.45 21.28
CA THR A 109 -0.99 -1.09 20.14
C THR A 109 0.11 -2.03 20.64
N TYR A 110 0.89 -1.59 21.62
CA TYR A 110 2.04 -2.36 22.10
C TYR A 110 1.67 -3.50 23.05
N GLU A 111 0.57 -3.41 23.79
CA GLU A 111 0.07 -4.50 24.62
C GLU A 111 -0.28 -5.75 23.80
N ASN A 112 -0.73 -5.56 22.56
CA ASN A 112 -1.15 -6.65 21.66
C ASN A 112 -0.14 -6.95 20.56
N ILE A 113 1.07 -6.38 20.60
CA ILE A 113 2.04 -6.51 19.49
C ILE A 113 2.52 -7.95 19.27
N LEU A 114 2.54 -8.77 20.32
CA LEU A 114 2.96 -10.17 20.27
C LEU A 114 1.84 -11.12 19.85
N ASP A 115 0.61 -10.69 19.93
CA ASP A 115 -0.54 -11.55 19.57
C ASP A 115 -0.66 -11.75 18.06
N GLY A 116 -0.12 -10.83 17.26
CA GLY A 116 -0.24 -10.85 15.82
C GLY A 116 -1.67 -10.62 15.31
N SER A 117 -1.88 -10.86 14.03
CA SER A 117 -3.21 -10.80 13.44
C SER A 117 -3.99 -12.09 13.72
N LYS A 118 -5.33 -12.01 13.61
CA LYS A 118 -6.20 -13.19 13.72
C LYS A 118 -5.78 -14.31 12.75
N MET A 119 -5.41 -13.92 11.52
CA MET A 119 -4.91 -14.88 10.51
C MET A 119 -3.61 -15.57 10.94
N TRP A 120 -2.74 -14.86 11.67
CA TRP A 120 -1.52 -15.42 12.21
C TRP A 120 -1.82 -16.43 13.34
N GLN A 121 -2.76 -16.10 14.22
CA GLN A 121 -3.17 -16.98 15.33
C GLN A 121 -3.89 -18.25 14.86
N GLU A 122 -4.59 -18.17 13.72
CA GLU A 122 -5.33 -19.29 13.10
C GLU A 122 -4.46 -20.17 12.18
N LEU A 123 -3.17 -19.84 12.02
CA LEU A 123 -2.27 -20.68 11.24
C LEU A 123 -2.12 -22.06 11.89
N ASP A 124 -2.56 -23.07 11.15
CA ASP A 124 -2.33 -24.47 11.52
C ASP A 124 -0.85 -24.81 11.24
N ALA A 125 -0.05 -24.80 12.29
CA ALA A 125 1.35 -25.16 12.23
C ALA A 125 1.56 -26.54 12.86
N PRO A 126 2.20 -27.50 12.18
CA PRO A 126 2.45 -28.81 12.74
C PRO A 126 3.34 -28.71 14.00
N GLU A 127 2.88 -29.29 15.09
CA GLU A 127 3.64 -29.38 16.34
C GLU A 127 4.54 -30.61 16.33
N GLY A 128 5.85 -30.44 16.50
CA GLY A 128 6.78 -31.54 16.55
C GLY A 128 8.24 -31.09 16.65
N LYS A 129 9.14 -32.02 17.00
CA LYS A 129 10.58 -31.76 17.03
C LYS A 129 11.20 -31.68 15.63
N LEU A 130 10.54 -32.26 14.65
CA LEU A 130 10.98 -32.31 13.27
C LEU A 130 9.86 -31.81 12.38
N TYR A 131 10.23 -31.18 11.26
CA TYR A 131 9.27 -30.75 10.26
C TYR A 131 8.64 -31.98 9.59
N THR A 132 7.32 -31.95 9.42
CA THR A 132 6.58 -33.00 8.73
C THR A 132 6.59 -32.72 7.23
N TRP A 133 7.41 -33.42 6.50
CA TRP A 133 7.52 -33.28 5.05
C TRP A 133 6.30 -33.84 4.33
N ASP A 134 5.82 -33.14 3.31
CA ASP A 134 4.83 -33.68 2.37
C ASP A 134 5.55 -34.15 1.10
N ASP A 135 5.64 -35.46 0.91
CA ASP A 135 6.31 -36.05 -0.25
C ASP A 135 5.60 -35.75 -1.59
N LYS A 136 4.35 -35.28 -1.54
CA LYS A 136 3.59 -34.88 -2.73
C LYS A 136 3.77 -33.42 -3.07
N SER A 137 4.38 -32.61 -2.19
CA SER A 137 4.63 -31.20 -2.44
C SER A 137 5.55 -31.05 -3.64
N THR A 138 5.16 -30.16 -4.55
CA THR A 138 6.00 -29.76 -5.69
C THR A 138 6.83 -28.53 -5.41
N TYR A 139 6.66 -27.93 -4.23
CA TYR A 139 7.32 -26.67 -3.84
C TYR A 139 8.38 -26.88 -2.74
N ILE A 140 8.00 -27.52 -1.63
CA ILE A 140 8.90 -27.84 -0.53
C ILE A 140 8.71 -29.30 -0.16
N HIS A 141 9.78 -30.11 -0.28
CA HIS A 141 9.80 -31.51 0.14
C HIS A 141 11.17 -31.88 0.70
N ASN A 142 11.27 -33.04 1.32
CA ASN A 142 12.53 -33.52 1.89
C ASN A 142 13.59 -33.62 0.79
N PRO A 143 14.77 -32.99 0.95
CA PRO A 143 15.82 -33.03 -0.07
C PRO A 143 16.31 -34.47 -0.32
N PRO A 144 16.40 -34.93 -1.57
CA PRO A 144 16.80 -36.30 -1.89
C PRO A 144 18.32 -36.57 -1.79
N PHE A 145 19.10 -35.56 -1.40
CA PHE A 145 20.55 -35.65 -1.44
C PHE A 145 21.17 -36.73 -0.52
N PHE A 146 20.44 -37.14 0.50
CA PHE A 146 20.88 -38.12 1.48
C PHE A 146 20.03 -39.43 1.48
N ALA A 147 19.21 -39.62 0.47
CA ALA A 147 18.32 -40.78 0.41
C ALA A 147 19.06 -42.11 0.20
N SER A 148 20.34 -42.09 -0.21
CA SER A 148 21.19 -43.27 -0.45
C SER A 148 22.37 -43.38 0.54
N THR A 149 22.41 -42.55 1.57
CA THR A 149 23.34 -42.68 2.68
C THR A 149 22.65 -43.31 3.88
#